data_6a67210c446db39a2584646ad52003ca
#
_entry.id   6a67210c446db39a2584646ad52003ca
#
_cell.length_a   1.000
_cell.length_b   1.000
_cell.length_c   1.000
_cell.angle_alpha   90.00
_cell.angle_beta   90.00
_cell.angle_gamma   90.00
#
_symmetry.space_group_name_H-M   'P 1'
#
loop_
_entity.id
_entity.type
_entity.pdbx_description
1 polymer ?
#
loop_
_entity_poly.entity_id
_entity_poly.type
_entity_poly.pdbx_seq_one_letter_code
_entity_poly.pdbx_strand_id
1 'polypeptide(L)'
;IQSDFLRSRRRMLWNGTITASVVLTASGELVLAPQVSQSGICGADQADGLLADASLRIEDAIDNLSDTAVLADDAVQQAVISAVRSLVRTRFRLRPTVHVHIMRSDDKELSA
;
A
#
# COMPACT_ATOMS: atom_id res chain seq x y z
N ILE A 1 20.22 22.48 12.15
CA ILE A 1 20.32 21.68 10.92
C ILE A 1 20.41 20.19 11.25
N GLN A 2 21.31 19.82 12.15
CA GLN A 2 21.44 18.43 12.56
C GLN A 2 20.20 17.92 13.28
N SER A 3 19.54 18.76 14.06
CA SER A 3 18.35 18.34 14.78
C SER A 3 17.18 18.05 13.84
N ASP A 4 17.05 18.80 12.74
CA ASP A 4 16.01 18.54 11.75
C ASP A 4 16.28 17.22 11.01
N PHE A 5 17.53 16.96 10.67
CA PHE A 5 17.92 15.73 10.03
C PHE A 5 17.65 14.52 10.95
N LEU A 6 18.02 14.62 12.23
CA LEU A 6 17.77 13.56 13.19
C LEU A 6 16.29 13.34 13.43
N ARG A 7 15.50 14.41 13.46
CA ARG A 7 14.04 14.30 13.58
C ARG A 7 13.43 13.52 12.42
N SER A 8 13.87 13.83 11.21
CA SER A 8 13.38 13.13 10.03
C SER A 8 13.72 11.65 10.08
N ARG A 9 14.95 11.30 10.47
CA ARG A 9 15.36 9.91 10.62
C ARG A 9 14.56 9.19 11.70
N ARG A 10 14.34 9.84 12.84
CA ARG A 10 13.52 9.26 13.90
C ARG A 10 12.11 9.00 13.45
N ARG A 11 11.54 9.94 12.71
CA ARG A 11 10.18 9.80 12.22
C ARG A 11 10.06 8.60 11.30
N MET A 12 11.03 8.40 10.40
CA MET A 12 11.04 7.26 9.53
C MET A 12 11.20 5.95 10.28
N LEU A 13 12.09 5.92 11.28
CA LEU A 13 12.34 4.72 12.07
C LEU A 13 11.15 4.34 12.94
N TRP A 14 10.46 5.33 13.50
CA TRP A 14 9.38 5.09 14.46
C TRP A 14 8.03 4.89 13.82
N ASN A 15 7.80 5.54 12.68
CA ASN A 15 6.52 5.39 11.97
C ASN A 15 6.53 4.23 10.98
N GLY A 16 7.72 3.79 10.62
CA GLY A 16 7.87 2.64 9.75
C GLY A 16 7.61 2.93 8.30
N THR A 17 7.73 1.88 7.51
CA THR A 17 7.57 1.92 6.06
C THR A 17 6.71 0.76 5.61
N ILE A 18 5.80 1.01 4.67
CA ILE A 18 5.05 -0.03 4.00
C ILE A 18 5.29 0.08 2.51
N THR A 19 5.54 -1.06 1.88
CA THR A 19 5.65 -1.15 0.43
C THR A 19 4.52 -2.04 -0.07
N ALA A 20 3.74 -1.52 -1.00
CA ALA A 20 2.63 -2.26 -1.60
C ALA A 20 2.85 -2.35 -3.10
N SER A 21 2.65 -3.54 -3.65
CA SER A 21 2.74 -3.78 -5.08
C SER A 21 1.42 -4.33 -5.58
N VAL A 22 0.88 -3.71 -6.61
CA VAL A 22 -0.38 -4.16 -7.23
C VAL A 22 -0.14 -4.40 -8.71
N VAL A 23 -0.74 -5.46 -9.22
CA VAL A 23 -0.70 -5.79 -10.64
C VAL A 23 -2.13 -5.71 -11.16
N LEU A 24 -2.35 -4.81 -12.10
CA LEU A 24 -3.66 -4.56 -12.67
C LEU A 24 -3.66 -4.86 -14.16
N THR A 25 -4.80 -5.27 -14.67
CA THR A 25 -4.99 -5.34 -16.11
C THR A 25 -5.10 -3.92 -16.68
N ALA A 26 -5.07 -3.82 -17.99
CA ALA A 26 -5.26 -2.53 -18.66
C ALA A 26 -6.62 -1.91 -18.30
N SER A 27 -7.62 -2.74 -18.01
CA SER A 27 -8.95 -2.27 -17.64
C SER A 27 -9.10 -1.98 -16.15
N GLY A 28 -8.08 -2.27 -15.34
CA GLY A 28 -8.09 -1.92 -13.93
C GLY A 28 -8.49 -3.05 -12.99
N GLU A 29 -8.47 -4.28 -13.45
CA GLU A 29 -8.76 -5.42 -12.59
C GLU A 29 -7.49 -5.96 -11.96
N LEU A 30 -7.55 -6.34 -10.69
CA LEU A 30 -6.42 -6.96 -10.01
C LEU A 30 -6.16 -8.35 -10.59
N VAL A 31 -4.91 -8.60 -10.96
CA VAL A 31 -4.47 -9.91 -11.47
C VAL A 31 -4.11 -10.83 -10.31
N LEU A 32 -3.48 -10.27 -9.30
CA LEU A 32 -3.01 -10.98 -8.12
C LEU A 32 -3.44 -10.21 -6.88
N ALA A 33 -3.51 -10.88 -5.75
CA ALA A 33 -3.70 -10.19 -4.48
C ALA A 33 -2.56 -9.20 -4.27
N PRO A 34 -2.83 -8.00 -3.75
CA PRO A 34 -1.77 -7.02 -3.50
C PRO A 34 -0.69 -7.60 -2.60
N GLN A 35 0.55 -7.37 -2.95
CA GLN A 35 1.70 -7.80 -2.17
C GLN A 35 2.13 -6.66 -1.27
N VAL A 36 2.20 -6.90 0.02
CA VAL A 36 2.50 -5.87 1.00
C VAL A 36 3.63 -6.33 1.90
N SER A 37 4.56 -5.43 2.17
CA SER A 37 5.60 -5.67 3.15
C SER A 37 5.71 -4.45 4.07
N GLN A 38 6.23 -4.65 5.26
CA GLN A 38 6.37 -3.58 6.23
C GLN A 38 7.72 -3.66 6.93
N SER A 39 8.18 -2.53 7.43
CA SER A 39 9.37 -2.45 8.25
C SER A 39 9.15 -1.39 9.33
N GLY A 40 9.35 -1.76 10.57
CA GLY A 40 9.31 -0.82 11.68
C GLY A 40 7.92 -0.44 12.18
N ILE A 41 6.86 -1.10 11.72
CA ILE A 41 5.50 -0.80 12.17
C ILE A 41 5.11 -1.71 13.33
N CYS A 42 5.37 -3.01 13.20
CA CYS A 42 5.06 -3.97 14.25
C CYS A 42 6.02 -5.14 14.20
N GLY A 43 6.01 -5.94 15.26
CA GLY A 43 6.83 -7.13 15.33
C GLY A 43 6.26 -8.27 14.51
N ALA A 44 7.03 -9.37 14.44
CA ALA A 44 6.68 -10.52 13.62
C ALA A 44 5.34 -11.16 14.03
N ASP A 45 5.00 -11.06 15.31
CA ASP A 45 3.75 -11.63 15.83
C ASP A 45 2.50 -10.94 15.30
N GLN A 46 2.61 -9.67 14.89
CA GLN A 46 1.49 -8.90 14.38
C GLN A 46 1.58 -8.65 12.86
N ALA A 47 2.73 -8.97 12.28
CA ALA A 47 2.99 -8.63 10.88
C ALA A 47 2.04 -9.33 9.92
N ASP A 48 1.80 -10.62 10.11
CA ASP A 48 0.94 -11.38 9.19
C ASP A 48 -0.48 -10.84 9.18
N GLY A 49 -1.02 -10.50 10.34
CA GLY A 49 -2.35 -9.91 10.43
C GLY A 49 -2.42 -8.54 9.77
N LEU A 50 -1.42 -7.71 10.00
CA LEU A 50 -1.37 -6.40 9.37
C LEU A 50 -1.29 -6.50 7.85
N LEU A 51 -0.41 -7.37 7.34
CA LEU A 51 -0.21 -7.48 5.90
C LEU A 51 -1.45 -8.05 5.21
N ALA A 52 -2.12 -9.02 5.84
CA ALA A 52 -3.36 -9.58 5.30
C ALA A 52 -4.46 -8.52 5.25
N ASP A 53 -4.61 -7.75 6.32
CA ASP A 53 -5.63 -6.69 6.37
C ASP A 53 -5.30 -5.57 5.38
N ALA A 54 -4.03 -5.22 5.24
CA ALA A 54 -3.62 -4.21 4.27
C ALA A 54 -3.96 -4.64 2.85
N SER A 55 -3.70 -5.90 2.51
CA SER A 55 -4.03 -6.43 1.19
C SER A 55 -5.52 -6.31 0.91
N LEU A 56 -6.37 -6.69 1.87
CA LEU A 56 -7.82 -6.58 1.72
C LEU A 56 -8.29 -5.14 1.59
N ARG A 57 -7.71 -4.23 2.37
CA ARG A 57 -8.05 -2.81 2.29
C ARG A 57 -7.67 -2.22 0.94
N ILE A 58 -6.54 -2.65 0.39
CA ILE A 58 -6.10 -2.22 -0.93
C ILE A 58 -7.07 -2.72 -2.01
N GLU A 59 -7.48 -3.98 -1.93
CA GLU A 59 -8.46 -4.52 -2.86
C GLU A 59 -9.77 -3.72 -2.83
N ASP A 60 -10.27 -3.45 -1.64
CA ASP A 60 -11.50 -2.67 -1.49
C ASP A 60 -11.35 -1.26 -2.05
N ALA A 61 -10.21 -0.63 -1.79
CA ALA A 61 -9.97 0.73 -2.26
C ALA A 61 -9.96 0.79 -3.79
N ILE A 62 -9.35 -0.20 -4.43
CA ILE A 62 -9.31 -0.26 -5.89
C ILE A 62 -10.70 -0.56 -6.45
N ASP A 63 -11.43 -1.48 -5.83
CA ASP A 63 -12.79 -1.82 -6.25
C ASP A 63 -13.75 -0.63 -6.16
N ASN A 64 -13.49 0.28 -5.23
CA ASN A 64 -14.33 1.46 -5.03
C ASN A 64 -14.00 2.60 -6.00
N LEU A 65 -12.93 2.50 -6.77
CA LEU A 65 -12.61 3.50 -7.78
C LEU A 65 -13.59 3.38 -8.95
N SER A 66 -13.88 4.52 -9.59
CA SER A 66 -14.70 4.50 -10.80
C SER A 66 -13.95 3.79 -11.93
N ASP A 67 -14.70 3.38 -12.94
CA ASP A 67 -14.12 2.71 -14.09
C ASP A 67 -13.08 3.58 -14.79
N THR A 68 -13.26 4.90 -14.74
CA THR A 68 -12.31 5.84 -15.33
C THR A 68 -11.10 6.05 -14.43
N ALA A 69 -11.33 6.21 -13.12
CA ALA A 69 -10.25 6.48 -12.17
C ALA A 69 -9.27 5.31 -12.07
N VAL A 70 -9.76 4.09 -12.14
CA VAL A 70 -8.91 2.91 -12.01
C VAL A 70 -7.94 2.77 -13.18
N LEU A 71 -8.17 3.46 -14.28
CA LEU A 71 -7.26 3.47 -15.43
C LEU A 71 -6.07 4.40 -15.21
N ALA A 72 -6.17 5.32 -14.25
CA ALA A 72 -5.12 6.29 -13.97
C ALA A 72 -4.26 5.79 -12.81
N ASP A 73 -2.97 5.63 -13.05
CA ASP A 73 -2.04 5.16 -12.02
C ASP A 73 -2.01 6.07 -10.81
N ASP A 74 -2.11 7.39 -11.02
CA ASP A 74 -2.12 8.35 -9.91
C ASP A 74 -3.31 8.13 -8.99
N ALA A 75 -4.49 7.86 -9.55
CA ALA A 75 -5.68 7.61 -8.74
C ALA A 75 -5.55 6.31 -7.95
N VAL A 76 -5.04 5.27 -8.58
CA VAL A 76 -4.79 3.99 -7.92
C VAL A 76 -3.79 4.17 -6.80
N GLN A 77 -2.69 4.88 -7.06
CA GLN A 77 -1.66 5.12 -6.07
C GLN A 77 -2.23 5.83 -4.84
N GLN A 78 -2.99 6.89 -5.05
CA GLN A 78 -3.58 7.63 -3.94
C GLN A 78 -4.58 6.78 -3.15
N ALA A 79 -5.36 5.96 -3.83
CA ALA A 79 -6.30 5.07 -3.16
C ALA A 79 -5.56 4.06 -2.26
N VAL A 80 -4.48 3.48 -2.77
CA VAL A 80 -3.68 2.53 -2.00
C VAL A 80 -3.04 3.20 -0.80
N ILE A 81 -2.42 4.37 -1.01
CA ILE A 81 -1.77 5.11 0.07
C ILE A 81 -2.78 5.45 1.17
N SER A 82 -3.95 5.95 0.80
CA SER A 82 -4.98 6.32 1.76
C SER A 82 -5.47 5.11 2.56
N ALA A 83 -5.69 3.99 1.88
CA ALA A 83 -6.16 2.77 2.53
C ALA A 83 -5.15 2.26 3.56
N VAL A 84 -3.88 2.21 3.17
CA VAL A 84 -2.81 1.70 4.04
C VAL A 84 -2.59 2.64 5.23
N ARG A 85 -2.53 3.95 4.97
CA ARG A 85 -2.33 4.93 6.03
C ARG A 85 -3.48 4.91 7.04
N SER A 86 -4.71 4.77 6.57
CA SER A 86 -5.86 4.70 7.44
C SER A 86 -5.79 3.48 8.35
N LEU A 87 -5.43 2.33 7.80
CA LEU A 87 -5.31 1.11 8.57
C LEU A 87 -4.24 1.22 9.66
N VAL A 88 -3.05 1.68 9.28
CA VAL A 88 -1.93 1.77 10.23
C VAL A 88 -2.21 2.83 11.29
N ARG A 89 -2.77 3.96 10.88
CA ARG A 89 -3.12 5.03 11.81
C ARG A 89 -4.15 4.57 12.84
N THR A 90 -5.16 3.84 12.40
CA THR A 90 -6.22 3.37 13.28
C THR A 90 -5.72 2.31 14.24
N ARG A 91 -4.91 1.38 13.76
CA ARG A 91 -4.46 0.23 14.56
C ARG A 91 -3.24 0.54 15.42
N PHE A 92 -2.29 1.29 14.89
CA PHE A 92 -1.00 1.53 15.56
C PHE A 92 -0.77 3.00 15.90
N ARG A 93 -1.61 3.91 15.40
CA ARG A 93 -1.48 5.35 15.58
C ARG A 93 -0.15 5.89 15.04
N LEU A 94 0.34 5.26 13.98
CA LEU A 94 1.55 5.66 13.28
C LEU A 94 1.21 6.22 11.92
N ARG A 95 2.15 6.98 11.37
CA ARG A 95 2.03 7.55 10.01
C ARG A 95 3.19 7.01 9.16
N PRO A 96 3.03 5.84 8.57
CA PRO A 96 4.12 5.23 7.83
C PRO A 96 4.39 5.95 6.52
N THR A 97 5.62 5.79 6.03
CA THR A 97 5.93 6.10 4.65
C THR A 97 5.40 4.96 3.79
N VAL A 98 4.63 5.27 2.77
CA VAL A 98 4.01 4.25 1.92
C VAL A 98 4.58 4.37 0.51
N HIS A 99 5.17 3.29 0.05
CA HIS A 99 5.66 3.16 -1.32
C HIS A 99 4.72 2.24 -2.09
N VAL A 100 4.28 2.68 -3.25
CA VAL A 100 3.34 1.90 -4.06
C VAL A 100 3.95 1.66 -5.43
N HIS A 101 3.96 0.40 -5.84
CA HIS A 101 4.37 -0.01 -7.18
C HIS A 101 3.15 -0.52 -7.91
N ILE A 102 2.86 0.09 -9.05
CA ILE A 102 1.73 -0.31 -9.88
C ILE A 102 2.27 -0.86 -11.18
N MET A 103 1.86 -2.08 -11.49
CA MET A 103 2.23 -2.73 -12.74
C MET A 103 0.97 -3.01 -13.53
N ARG A 104 1.03 -2.79 -14.84
CA ARG A 104 -0.06 -3.11 -15.75
C ARG A 104 0.37 -4.29 -16.60
N SER A 105 -0.53 -5.22 -16.83
CA SER A 105 -0.22 -6.39 -17.63
C SER A 105 -1.38 -6.72 -18.54
N ASP A 106 -1.10 -7.54 -19.54
CA ASP A 106 -2.14 -8.11 -20.38
C ASP A 106 -2.83 -9.23 -19.62
N ASP A 107 -4.14 -9.18 -19.56
CA ASP A 107 -4.96 -10.07 -18.75
C ASP A 107 -4.63 -11.54 -18.96
N LYS A 108 -4.40 -11.91 -20.19
CA LYS A 108 -4.37 -13.31 -20.58
C LYS A 108 -3.06 -14.00 -20.25
N GLU A 109 -1.99 -13.25 -20.14
CA GLU A 109 -0.69 -13.85 -19.90
C GLU A 109 -0.48 -14.27 -18.46
N LEU A 110 -1.02 -13.50 -17.51
CA LEU A 110 -0.87 -13.81 -16.10
C LEU A 110 -1.96 -14.70 -15.56
N SER A 111 -3.11 -14.75 -16.21
CA SER A 111 -4.21 -15.61 -15.76
C SER A 111 -4.13 -17.02 -16.34
N ALA A 112 -3.24 -17.20 -17.30
CA ALA A 112 -3.00 -18.53 -17.84
C ALA A 112 -2.02 -19.29 -16.96
#